data_853023f27e26e91a534d6bfe5099c30e
#
_entry.id   853023f27e26e91a534d6bfe5099c30e
#
_cell.length_a   1.000
_cell.length_b   1.000
_cell.length_c   1.000
_cell.angle_alpha   90.00
_cell.angle_beta   90.00
_cell.angle_gamma   90.00
#
_symmetry.space_group_name_H-M   'P 1'
#
loop_
_entity.id
_entity.type
_entity.pdbx_description
1 polymer ?
#
loop_
_entity_poly.entity_id
_entity_poly.type
_entity_poly.pdbx_seq_one_letter_code
_entity_poly.pdbx_strand_id
1 'polypeptide(L)'
;MTTATPPHTAEVKLAARPLGQLFWLPSAYFVLHTLEELPTFAAWVTRHFGPYTTESFVFSHIPLILLVMAASVQATRRGRHGAWVVLAVAAQWQFGLNALFHLTTTALFGEYAPGLLTASVLALPLTPYVLRRVWREERLTPRAFVAALALGTLLAVLAVGVLLLH
;
A
#
# COMPACT_ATOMS: atom_id res chain seq x y z
N MET A 1 -43.63 -8.59 -44.10
CA MET A 1 -43.25 -7.73 -42.98
C MET A 1 -42.13 -8.37 -42.22
N THR A 2 -40.92 -8.02 -42.49
CA THR A 2 -39.69 -8.57 -41.87
C THR A 2 -39.31 -7.65 -40.72
N THR A 3 -39.47 -8.12 -39.47
CA THR A 3 -39.06 -7.39 -38.28
C THR A 3 -37.55 -7.49 -38.13
N ALA A 4 -36.84 -6.41 -38.38
CA ALA A 4 -35.41 -6.29 -38.11
C ALA A 4 -35.19 -6.24 -36.60
N THR A 5 -34.43 -7.23 -36.06
CA THR A 5 -33.94 -7.25 -34.72
C THR A 5 -32.90 -6.13 -34.52
N PRO A 6 -33.02 -5.27 -33.49
CA PRO A 6 -32.05 -4.23 -33.28
C PRO A 6 -30.69 -4.83 -32.95
N PRO A 7 -29.58 -4.18 -33.37
CA PRO A 7 -28.24 -4.70 -33.06
C PRO A 7 -28.01 -4.70 -31.54
N HIS A 8 -27.59 -5.84 -31.02
CA HIS A 8 -27.04 -5.97 -29.68
C HIS A 8 -25.95 -4.93 -29.49
N THR A 9 -26.22 -3.94 -28.66
CA THR A 9 -25.18 -3.05 -28.13
C THR A 9 -24.17 -3.92 -27.42
N ALA A 10 -23.05 -4.15 -28.08
CA ALA A 10 -21.88 -4.74 -27.46
C ALA A 10 -21.44 -3.76 -26.35
N GLU A 11 -21.88 -4.05 -25.12
CA GLU A 11 -21.25 -3.45 -23.94
C GLU A 11 -19.76 -3.77 -24.04
N VAL A 12 -18.98 -2.77 -24.36
CA VAL A 12 -17.53 -2.79 -24.18
C VAL A 12 -17.32 -2.93 -22.68
N LYS A 13 -17.34 -4.17 -22.17
CA LYS A 13 -16.80 -4.48 -20.84
C LYS A 13 -15.35 -4.08 -20.90
N LEU A 14 -15.05 -2.89 -20.37
CA LEU A 14 -13.67 -2.55 -20.00
C LEU A 14 -13.19 -3.70 -19.14
N ALA A 15 -12.37 -4.57 -19.75
CA ALA A 15 -11.88 -5.77 -19.08
C ALA A 15 -11.09 -5.30 -17.86
N ALA A 16 -11.73 -5.36 -16.69
CA ALA A 16 -11.07 -5.04 -15.44
C ALA A 16 -9.82 -5.91 -15.37
N ARG A 17 -8.65 -5.27 -15.28
CA ARG A 17 -7.36 -5.97 -15.21
C ARG A 17 -7.47 -7.09 -14.20
N PRO A 18 -6.99 -8.32 -14.52
CA PRO A 18 -7.10 -9.44 -13.61
C PRO A 18 -6.49 -9.08 -12.26
N LEU A 19 -7.17 -9.42 -11.18
CA LEU A 19 -6.78 -9.07 -9.80
C LEU A 19 -5.35 -9.51 -9.43
N GLY A 20 -4.82 -10.54 -10.09
CA GLY A 20 -3.43 -10.91 -9.94
C GLY A 20 -2.47 -9.75 -10.19
N GLN A 21 -2.75 -8.88 -11.14
CA GLN A 21 -1.93 -7.69 -11.41
C GLN A 21 -2.09 -6.59 -10.36
N LEU A 22 -3.22 -6.56 -9.64
CA LEU A 22 -3.47 -5.57 -8.60
C LEU A 22 -2.52 -5.73 -7.41
N PHE A 23 -2.16 -6.96 -7.06
CA PHE A 23 -1.25 -7.22 -5.94
C PHE A 23 0.20 -6.79 -6.17
N TRP A 24 0.58 -6.39 -7.39
CA TRP A 24 1.88 -5.77 -7.65
C TRP A 24 1.93 -4.27 -7.30
N LEU A 25 0.77 -3.61 -7.20
CA LEU A 25 0.70 -2.18 -6.88
C LEU A 25 1.33 -1.83 -5.52
N PRO A 26 1.09 -2.59 -4.43
CA PRO A 26 1.77 -2.37 -3.16
C PRO A 26 3.29 -2.41 -3.27
N SER A 27 3.84 -3.40 -4.00
CA SER A 27 5.29 -3.52 -4.18
C SER A 27 5.87 -2.39 -4.99
N ALA A 28 5.24 -2.03 -6.11
CA ALA A 28 5.68 -0.92 -6.96
C ALA A 28 5.66 0.40 -6.19
N TYR A 29 4.56 0.65 -5.47
CA TYR A 29 4.46 1.81 -4.60
C TYR A 29 5.59 1.84 -3.57
N PHE A 30 5.80 0.74 -2.83
CA PHE A 30 6.77 0.71 -1.73
C PHE A 30 8.20 0.97 -2.21
N VAL A 31 8.60 0.42 -3.35
CA VAL A 31 9.90 0.71 -3.95
C VAL A 31 10.03 2.18 -4.31
N LEU A 32 9.04 2.76 -4.99
CA LEU A 32 9.06 4.17 -5.38
C LEU A 32 9.09 5.10 -4.16
N HIS A 33 8.31 4.78 -3.13
CA HIS A 33 8.26 5.53 -1.89
C HIS A 33 9.61 5.50 -1.14
N THR A 34 10.20 4.31 -1.00
CA THR A 34 11.52 4.16 -0.39
C THR A 34 12.60 4.93 -1.17
N LEU A 35 12.54 4.97 -2.51
CA LEU A 35 13.46 5.75 -3.31
C LEU A 35 13.30 7.26 -3.12
N GLU A 36 12.06 7.74 -2.91
CA GLU A 36 11.80 9.14 -2.57
C GLU A 36 12.36 9.50 -1.20
N GLU A 37 12.20 8.63 -0.21
CA GLU A 37 12.65 8.84 1.17
C GLU A 37 14.19 8.79 1.32
N LEU A 38 14.84 7.87 0.58
CA LEU A 38 16.24 7.52 0.77
C LEU A 38 17.22 8.70 0.87
N PRO A 39 17.11 9.79 0.08
CA PRO A 39 18.06 10.89 0.14
C PRO A 39 18.00 11.74 1.39
N THR A 40 16.82 11.87 2.01
CA THR A 40 16.60 12.93 3.01
C THR A 40 15.88 12.46 4.28
N PHE A 41 15.28 11.26 4.29
CA PHE A 41 14.48 10.78 5.42
C PHE A 41 15.28 10.68 6.71
N ALA A 42 16.50 10.14 6.69
CA ALA A 42 17.32 10.00 7.88
C ALA A 42 17.64 11.39 8.53
N ALA A 43 17.99 12.37 7.72
CA ALA A 43 18.24 13.73 8.21
C ALA A 43 16.95 14.39 8.74
N TRP A 44 15.81 14.15 8.06
CA TRP A 44 14.52 14.67 8.48
C TRP A 44 14.06 14.03 9.81
N VAL A 45 14.17 12.71 9.96
CA VAL A 45 13.87 12.01 11.22
C VAL A 45 14.75 12.51 12.35
N THR A 46 16.06 12.67 12.10
CA THR A 46 17.00 13.16 13.11
C THR A 46 16.63 14.56 13.64
N ARG A 47 16.07 15.42 12.79
CA ARG A 47 15.63 16.78 13.22
C ARG A 47 14.37 16.76 14.09
N HIS A 48 13.45 15.82 13.86
CA HIS A 48 12.11 15.87 14.45
C HIS A 48 11.85 14.83 15.54
N PHE A 49 12.54 13.69 15.47
CA PHE A 49 12.24 12.55 16.33
C PHE A 49 13.44 12.05 17.14
N GLY A 50 14.65 12.14 16.61
CA GLY A 50 15.85 11.68 17.29
C GLY A 50 16.87 11.08 16.33
N PRO A 51 18.05 10.64 16.82
CA PRO A 51 19.14 10.17 15.98
C PRO A 51 18.71 8.99 15.09
N TYR A 52 18.83 9.14 13.78
CA TYR A 52 18.49 8.13 12.80
C TYR A 52 19.46 8.15 11.63
N THR A 53 19.92 7.00 11.15
CA THR A 53 20.93 6.91 10.09
C THR A 53 20.36 6.33 8.79
N THR A 54 21.03 6.65 7.66
CA THR A 54 20.68 6.07 6.37
C THR A 54 20.86 4.56 6.37
N GLU A 55 21.87 4.03 7.09
CA GLU A 55 22.06 2.59 7.23
C GLU A 55 20.86 1.94 7.93
N SER A 56 20.38 2.52 9.04
CA SER A 56 19.18 2.04 9.74
C SER A 56 17.96 2.04 8.83
N PHE A 57 17.80 3.10 8.03
CA PHE A 57 16.75 3.20 7.03
C PHE A 57 16.84 2.03 6.02
N VAL A 58 17.99 1.83 5.40
CA VAL A 58 18.20 0.80 4.39
C VAL A 58 18.01 -0.61 4.98
N PHE A 59 18.60 -0.88 6.14
CA PHE A 59 18.48 -2.18 6.81
C PHE A 59 17.06 -2.52 7.22
N SER A 60 16.24 -1.54 7.58
CA SER A 60 14.83 -1.77 7.89
C SER A 60 13.97 -1.97 6.63
N HIS A 61 14.24 -1.26 5.54
CA HIS A 61 13.40 -1.25 4.34
C HIS A 61 13.66 -2.44 3.42
N ILE A 62 14.91 -2.92 3.27
CA ILE A 62 15.20 -4.06 2.39
C ILE A 62 14.39 -5.31 2.76
N PRO A 63 14.37 -5.80 4.02
CA PRO A 63 13.56 -6.96 4.39
C PRO A 63 12.06 -6.75 4.15
N LEU A 64 11.56 -5.53 4.42
CA LEU A 64 10.15 -5.20 4.21
C LEU A 64 9.78 -5.18 2.73
N ILE A 65 10.62 -4.62 1.87
CA ILE A 65 10.43 -4.67 0.41
C ILE A 65 10.37 -6.12 -0.06
N LEU A 66 11.30 -6.96 0.36
CA LEU A 66 11.33 -8.38 -0.01
C LEU A 66 10.07 -9.11 0.48
N LEU A 67 9.61 -8.83 1.71
CA LEU A 67 8.39 -9.41 2.25
C LEU A 67 7.15 -8.98 1.46
N VAL A 68 7.01 -7.69 1.14
CA VAL A 68 5.88 -7.17 0.36
C VAL A 68 5.91 -7.72 -1.06
N MET A 69 7.09 -7.84 -1.68
CA MET A 69 7.24 -8.49 -2.99
C MET A 69 6.85 -9.97 -2.93
N ALA A 70 7.29 -10.71 -1.92
CA ALA A 70 6.92 -12.11 -1.73
C ALA A 70 5.40 -12.25 -1.54
N ALA A 71 4.78 -11.38 -0.72
CA ALA A 71 3.34 -11.36 -0.53
C ALA A 71 2.60 -11.08 -1.86
N SER A 72 3.06 -10.13 -2.65
CA SER A 72 2.50 -9.80 -3.97
C SER A 72 2.58 -10.96 -4.95
N VAL A 73 3.75 -11.62 -5.05
CA VAL A 73 3.95 -12.81 -5.90
C VAL A 73 3.01 -13.94 -5.48
N GLN A 74 2.98 -14.23 -4.19
CA GLN A 74 2.18 -15.36 -3.68
C GLN A 74 0.67 -15.08 -3.74
N ALA A 75 0.23 -13.85 -3.45
CA ALA A 75 -1.16 -13.45 -3.59
C ALA A 75 -1.63 -13.54 -5.06
N THR A 76 -0.76 -13.16 -6.00
CA THR A 76 -1.02 -13.29 -7.43
C THR A 76 -1.15 -14.75 -7.87
N ARG A 77 -0.26 -15.62 -7.39
CA ARG A 77 -0.21 -17.04 -7.79
C ARG A 77 -1.32 -17.89 -7.16
N ARG A 78 -1.64 -17.66 -5.89
CA ARG A 78 -2.56 -18.48 -5.10
C ARG A 78 -4.01 -18.03 -5.14
N GLY A 79 -4.29 -16.85 -5.66
CA GLY A 79 -5.63 -16.36 -5.97
C GLY A 79 -6.47 -15.93 -4.77
N ARG A 80 -7.22 -16.84 -4.13
CA ARG A 80 -8.21 -16.51 -3.09
C ARG A 80 -7.81 -17.08 -1.72
N HIS A 81 -8.26 -16.42 -0.65
CA HIS A 81 -8.30 -16.93 0.73
C HIS A 81 -6.98 -17.51 1.27
N GLY A 82 -5.92 -16.72 1.28
CA GLY A 82 -4.65 -17.18 1.84
C GLY A 82 -3.96 -16.12 2.69
N ALA A 83 -3.06 -16.55 3.58
CA ALA A 83 -2.27 -15.65 4.41
C ALA A 83 -1.50 -14.59 3.59
N TRP A 84 -1.09 -14.92 2.38
CA TRP A 84 -0.40 -14.01 1.49
C TRP A 84 -1.29 -12.88 0.98
N VAL A 85 -2.59 -13.14 0.74
CA VAL A 85 -3.56 -12.08 0.40
C VAL A 85 -3.80 -11.20 1.61
N VAL A 86 -3.89 -11.78 2.81
CA VAL A 86 -3.98 -11.01 4.08
C VAL A 86 -2.77 -10.09 4.22
N LEU A 87 -1.55 -10.59 4.02
CA LEU A 87 -0.32 -9.78 4.11
C LEU A 87 -0.27 -8.68 3.06
N ALA A 88 -0.64 -8.96 1.80
CA ALA A 88 -0.67 -7.94 0.74
C ALA A 88 -1.69 -6.83 1.04
N VAL A 89 -2.86 -7.18 1.57
CA VAL A 89 -3.89 -6.21 1.98
C VAL A 89 -3.45 -5.43 3.21
N ALA A 90 -2.82 -6.09 4.20
CA ALA A 90 -2.27 -5.44 5.38
C ALA A 90 -1.19 -4.42 5.01
N ALA A 91 -0.28 -4.78 4.09
CA ALA A 91 0.74 -3.86 3.58
C ALA A 91 0.11 -2.65 2.87
N GLN A 92 -0.88 -2.89 1.99
CA GLN A 92 -1.56 -1.77 1.32
C GLN A 92 -2.29 -0.85 2.29
N TRP A 93 -2.93 -1.40 3.32
CA TRP A 93 -3.58 -0.60 4.36
C TRP A 93 -2.55 0.19 5.17
N GLN A 94 -1.45 -0.43 5.58
CA GLN A 94 -0.34 0.23 6.26
C GLN A 94 0.21 1.41 5.43
N PHE A 95 0.36 1.26 4.10
CA PHE A 95 0.79 2.34 3.21
C PHE A 95 -0.20 3.51 3.17
N GLY A 96 -1.51 3.24 3.22
CA GLY A 96 -2.51 4.29 3.37
C GLY A 96 -2.38 5.07 4.67
N LEU A 97 -2.12 4.37 5.79
CA LEU A 97 -1.87 5.01 7.08
C LEU A 97 -0.55 5.79 7.10
N ASN A 98 0.50 5.24 6.46
CA ASN A 98 1.76 5.94 6.29
C ASN A 98 1.60 7.23 5.47
N ALA A 99 0.74 7.23 4.47
CA ALA A 99 0.44 8.45 3.73
C ALA A 99 -0.19 9.54 4.62
N LEU A 100 -1.06 9.16 5.54
CA LEU A 100 -1.60 10.09 6.54
C LEU A 100 -0.51 10.62 7.48
N PHE A 101 0.48 9.78 7.85
CA PHE A 101 1.63 10.21 8.62
C PHE A 101 2.42 11.32 7.89
N HIS A 102 2.77 11.15 6.60
CA HIS A 102 3.50 12.16 5.83
C HIS A 102 2.70 13.47 5.67
N LEU A 103 1.41 13.38 5.44
CA LEU A 103 0.55 14.56 5.38
C LEU A 103 0.49 15.30 6.72
N THR A 104 0.30 14.54 7.81
CA THR A 104 0.19 15.10 9.16
C THR A 104 1.51 15.75 9.58
N THR A 105 2.64 15.10 9.36
CA THR A 105 3.95 15.64 9.74
C THR A 105 4.37 16.83 8.87
N THR A 106 4.02 16.82 7.57
CA THR A 106 4.20 18.00 6.71
C THR A 106 3.41 19.20 7.23
N ALA A 107 2.15 18.99 7.62
CA ALA A 107 1.32 20.07 8.19
C ALA A 107 1.81 20.52 9.57
N LEU A 108 2.26 19.58 10.41
CA LEU A 108 2.70 19.86 11.77
C LEU A 108 4.02 20.63 11.80
N PHE A 109 4.98 20.23 10.96
CA PHE A 109 6.32 20.83 10.94
C PHE A 109 6.46 21.99 9.94
N GLY A 110 5.47 22.19 9.06
CA GLY A 110 5.49 23.25 8.05
C GLY A 110 6.58 23.05 6.98
N GLU A 111 7.10 21.81 6.83
CA GLU A 111 8.11 21.47 5.84
C GLU A 111 7.74 20.16 5.10
N TYR A 112 8.35 19.93 3.95
CA TYR A 112 8.16 18.72 3.17
C TYR A 112 8.67 17.49 3.93
N ALA A 113 7.77 16.57 4.28
CA ALA A 113 8.15 15.26 4.80
C ALA A 113 8.59 14.35 3.64
N PRO A 114 9.81 13.78 3.67
CA PRO A 114 10.25 12.83 2.63
C PRO A 114 9.25 11.69 2.48
N GLY A 115 8.90 11.33 1.24
CA GLY A 115 7.85 10.35 0.96
C GLY A 115 6.45 10.96 0.71
N LEU A 116 6.25 12.26 0.96
CA LEU A 116 4.96 12.93 0.82
C LEU A 116 4.38 12.82 -0.59
N LEU A 117 5.21 12.97 -1.63
CA LEU A 117 4.73 12.96 -3.02
C LEU A 117 4.14 11.61 -3.40
N THR A 118 4.89 10.52 -3.25
CA THR A 118 4.40 9.17 -3.55
C THR A 118 3.26 8.78 -2.61
N ALA A 119 3.31 9.17 -1.34
CA ALA A 119 2.24 8.95 -0.38
C ALA A 119 0.92 9.58 -0.85
N SER A 120 0.95 10.85 -1.23
CA SER A 120 -0.25 11.60 -1.65
C SER A 120 -0.77 11.16 -3.01
N VAL A 121 0.13 10.98 -4.00
CA VAL A 121 -0.25 10.73 -5.40
C VAL A 121 -0.54 9.24 -5.64
N LEU A 122 0.12 8.34 -4.91
CA LEU A 122 -0.02 6.90 -5.13
C LEU A 122 -0.76 6.21 -3.98
N ALA A 123 -0.25 6.27 -2.72
CA ALA A 123 -0.83 5.48 -1.64
C ALA A 123 -2.28 5.87 -1.31
N LEU A 124 -2.58 7.16 -1.24
CA LEU A 124 -3.93 7.62 -0.90
C LEU A 124 -4.99 7.14 -1.89
N PRO A 125 -4.85 7.27 -3.23
CA PRO A 125 -5.85 6.75 -4.15
C PRO A 125 -5.80 5.22 -4.31
N LEU A 126 -4.60 4.60 -4.22
CA LEU A 126 -4.46 3.16 -4.38
C LEU A 126 -5.09 2.39 -3.22
N THR A 127 -4.97 2.88 -1.99
CA THR A 127 -5.49 2.17 -0.82
C THR A 127 -6.99 1.90 -0.90
N PRO A 128 -7.88 2.88 -1.03
CA PRO A 128 -9.31 2.62 -1.16
C PRO A 128 -9.64 1.81 -2.43
N TYR A 129 -8.92 2.02 -3.52
CA TYR A 129 -9.12 1.26 -4.75
C TYR A 129 -8.84 -0.24 -4.55
N VAL A 130 -7.67 -0.59 -3.98
CA VAL A 130 -7.28 -1.99 -3.72
C VAL A 130 -8.23 -2.65 -2.73
N LEU A 131 -8.52 -1.98 -1.60
CA LEU A 131 -9.41 -2.53 -0.58
C LEU A 131 -10.81 -2.79 -1.11
N ARG A 132 -11.39 -1.83 -1.87
CA ARG A 132 -12.70 -2.00 -2.50
C ARG A 132 -12.71 -3.15 -3.50
N ARG A 133 -11.64 -3.33 -4.29
CA ARG A 133 -11.52 -4.43 -5.24
C ARG A 133 -11.43 -5.77 -4.54
N VAL A 134 -10.57 -5.90 -3.51
CA VAL A 134 -10.43 -7.11 -2.69
C VAL A 134 -11.76 -7.50 -2.05
N TRP A 135 -12.48 -6.51 -1.50
CA TRP A 135 -13.79 -6.72 -0.89
C TRP A 135 -14.84 -7.18 -1.91
N ARG A 136 -14.98 -6.47 -3.03
CA ARG A 136 -15.99 -6.77 -4.07
C ARG A 136 -15.78 -8.10 -4.76
N GLU A 137 -14.54 -8.53 -4.90
CA GLU A 137 -14.18 -9.77 -5.57
C GLU A 137 -14.03 -10.94 -4.57
N GLU A 138 -14.44 -10.72 -3.32
CA GLU A 138 -14.46 -11.73 -2.25
C GLU A 138 -13.13 -12.47 -2.12
N ARG A 139 -12.00 -11.71 -2.21
CA ARG A 139 -10.66 -12.29 -2.12
C ARG A 139 -10.29 -12.73 -0.71
N LEU A 140 -10.94 -12.15 0.28
CA LEU A 140 -10.86 -12.50 1.69
C LEU A 140 -12.25 -12.67 2.28
N THR A 141 -12.39 -13.55 3.25
CA THR A 141 -13.58 -13.57 4.09
C THR A 141 -13.67 -12.27 4.89
N PRO A 142 -14.85 -11.82 5.36
CA PRO A 142 -14.98 -10.63 6.18
C PRO A 142 -14.05 -10.62 7.40
N ARG A 143 -13.91 -11.77 8.07
CA ARG A 143 -12.99 -11.92 9.22
C ARG A 143 -11.53 -11.73 8.82
N ALA A 144 -11.10 -12.34 7.72
CA ALA A 144 -9.73 -12.22 7.22
C ALA A 144 -9.44 -10.79 6.71
N PHE A 145 -10.42 -10.10 6.15
CA PHE A 145 -10.30 -8.71 5.74
C PHE A 145 -10.08 -7.79 6.96
N VAL A 146 -10.90 -7.93 8.01
CA VAL A 146 -10.71 -7.19 9.27
C VAL A 146 -9.36 -7.50 9.90
N ALA A 147 -8.94 -8.77 9.92
CA ALA A 147 -7.62 -9.16 10.42
C ALA A 147 -6.48 -8.50 9.61
N ALA A 148 -6.62 -8.37 8.29
CA ALA A 148 -5.65 -7.68 7.46
C ALA A 148 -5.55 -6.18 7.80
N LEU A 149 -6.70 -5.51 8.01
CA LEU A 149 -6.70 -4.10 8.43
C LEU A 149 -6.10 -3.93 9.82
N ALA A 150 -6.44 -4.79 10.77
CA ALA A 150 -5.87 -4.78 12.12
C ALA A 150 -4.33 -4.98 12.09
N LEU A 151 -3.86 -5.95 11.31
CA LEU A 151 -2.42 -6.19 11.13
C LEU A 151 -1.72 -4.98 10.51
N GLY A 152 -2.27 -4.39 9.44
CA GLY A 152 -1.69 -3.21 8.81
C GLY A 152 -1.68 -1.98 9.73
N THR A 153 -2.72 -1.82 10.57
CA THR A 153 -2.74 -0.78 11.60
C THR A 153 -1.67 -1.01 12.65
N LEU A 154 -1.51 -2.25 13.14
CA LEU A 154 -0.44 -2.60 14.08
C LEU A 154 0.93 -2.29 13.49
N LEU A 155 1.17 -2.65 12.23
CA LEU A 155 2.44 -2.35 11.55
C LEU A 155 2.69 -0.84 11.43
N ALA A 156 1.66 -0.04 11.13
CA ALA A 156 1.78 1.41 11.07
C ALA A 156 2.10 2.02 12.45
N VAL A 157 1.41 1.56 13.51
CA VAL A 157 1.67 1.99 14.88
C VAL A 157 3.09 1.64 15.32
N LEU A 158 3.56 0.43 15.01
CA LEU A 158 4.92 0.02 15.31
C LEU A 158 5.96 0.85 14.55
N ALA A 159 5.74 1.14 13.27
CA ALA A 159 6.64 1.97 12.47
C ALA A 159 6.78 3.38 13.06
N VAL A 160 5.67 4.04 13.39
CA VAL A 160 5.67 5.37 14.04
C VAL A 160 6.24 5.26 15.46
N GLY A 161 5.90 4.22 16.22
CA GLY A 161 6.40 3.99 17.57
C GLY A 161 7.92 3.88 17.63
N VAL A 162 8.53 3.21 16.65
CA VAL A 162 10.00 3.14 16.56
C VAL A 162 10.62 4.52 16.38
N LEU A 163 10.00 5.41 15.59
CA LEU A 163 10.50 6.79 15.42
C LEU A 163 10.37 7.65 16.69
N LEU A 164 9.36 7.37 17.53
CA LEU A 164 9.10 8.13 18.75
C LEU A 164 9.92 7.64 19.96
N LEU A 165 10.53 6.45 19.88
CA LEU A 165 11.28 5.85 20.99
C LEU A 165 12.80 6.07 20.88
N HIS A 166 13.25 6.72 19.81
CA HIS A 166 14.63 7.18 19.60
C HIS A 166 14.78 8.63 20.03
#